data_e83c7880e5fb663d37a76eaaa32abd1c
#
_entry.id   e83c7880e5fb663d37a76eaaa32abd1c
#
_cell.length_a   1.000
_cell.length_b   1.000
_cell.length_c   1.000
_cell.angle_alpha   90.00
_cell.angle_beta   90.00
_cell.angle_gamma   90.00
#
_symmetry.space_group_name_H-M   'P 1'
#
loop_
_entity.id
_entity.type
_entity.pdbx_description
1 polymer ?
#
loop_
_entity_poly.entity_id
_entity_poly.type
_entity_poly.pdbx_seq_one_letter_code
_entity_poly.pdbx_strand_id
1 'polypeptide(L)'
;MQRVWRTVTGFYHVCARGTGKQLIFEGDEDRWEFLELMRECCRKAGVTVIAWCLMGNHVRLVLADYEDAMSAAMHRLLLTYARRFNKRTGHTGHLFQNRFDRRSLDTDWQVMEAIRSVHADPQEAGMSLIERYPWSSFAEHLCAYDGDAADVARGFSDPSCVLELFGSAEGFITHSLSTPDGGEPALGDMKETEWERHAFADKMAKSLGVPLNGVKTAPPAQRNIVILGLHDAGFTVRQIERYTGIGKSTVSRIVRAYARVKAQAELSE
;
A
#
# COMPACT_ATOMS: atom_id res chain seq x y z
N MET A 1 2.82 -27.67 -2.62
CA MET A 1 1.58 -27.02 -3.04
C MET A 1 1.96 -25.57 -3.30
N GLN A 2 2.18 -25.17 -4.56
CA GLN A 2 2.56 -23.82 -4.92
C GLN A 2 1.40 -22.89 -4.56
N ARG A 3 1.61 -21.96 -3.63
CA ARG A 3 0.69 -20.86 -3.41
C ARG A 3 0.77 -19.95 -4.65
N VAL A 4 -0.24 -19.94 -5.44
CA VAL A 4 -0.37 -19.02 -6.56
C VAL A 4 -0.83 -17.69 -5.98
N TRP A 5 0.08 -16.73 -5.86
CA TRP A 5 -0.20 -15.34 -5.48
C TRP A 5 -0.91 -14.61 -6.63
N ARG A 6 -2.08 -15.11 -7.01
CA ARG A 6 -2.89 -14.45 -8.03
C ARG A 6 -3.74 -13.39 -7.37
N THR A 7 -3.37 -12.16 -7.66
CA THR A 7 -4.18 -10.94 -7.74
C THR A 7 -5.53 -10.95 -7.05
N VAL A 8 -5.77 -9.85 -6.38
CA VAL A 8 -7.05 -9.21 -6.14
C VAL A 8 -7.60 -9.52 -4.79
N THR A 9 -7.46 -9.78 -3.82
CA THR A 9 -8.07 -9.85 -2.49
C THR A 9 -7.17 -10.56 -1.50
N GLY A 10 -6.61 -9.82 -0.61
CA GLY A 10 -5.84 -10.36 0.48
C GLY A 10 -4.52 -9.61 0.73
N PHE A 11 -4.07 -8.71 -0.15
CA PHE A 11 -2.92 -7.86 0.12
C PHE A 11 -3.33 -6.47 0.59
N TYR A 12 -2.63 -5.98 1.60
CA TYR A 12 -2.90 -4.68 2.21
C TYR A 12 -1.60 -3.93 2.46
N HIS A 13 -1.57 -2.66 2.07
CA HIS A 13 -0.61 -1.70 2.59
C HIS A 13 -1.18 -1.09 3.87
N VAL A 14 -0.42 -1.15 4.95
CA VAL A 14 -0.85 -0.70 6.30
C VAL A 14 0.13 0.31 6.85
N CYS A 15 -0.38 1.38 7.46
CA CYS A 15 0.42 2.38 8.15
C CYS A 15 -0.15 2.69 9.54
N ALA A 16 0.71 2.74 10.56
CA ALA A 16 0.35 3.22 11.89
C ALA A 16 1.31 4.32 12.34
N ARG A 17 0.79 5.44 12.82
CA ARG A 17 1.55 6.65 13.18
C ARG A 17 1.39 7.05 14.62
N GLY A 18 2.45 7.67 15.16
CA GLY A 18 2.42 8.33 16.45
C GLY A 18 1.50 9.55 16.49
N THR A 19 0.81 9.74 17.61
CA THR A 19 -0.06 10.90 17.84
C THR A 19 0.76 12.19 17.74
N GLY A 20 0.30 13.16 16.95
CA GLY A 20 1.00 14.43 16.77
C GLY A 20 2.43 14.29 16.22
N LYS A 21 2.70 13.22 15.45
CA LYS A 21 4.03 12.89 14.91
C LYS A 21 5.08 12.53 15.99
N GLN A 22 4.64 12.21 17.21
CA GLN A 22 5.57 11.76 18.28
C GLN A 22 6.30 10.49 17.89
N LEU A 23 7.47 10.29 18.47
CA LEU A 23 8.21 9.04 18.33
C LEU A 23 7.43 7.88 18.92
N ILE A 24 7.39 6.77 18.19
CA ILE A 24 6.85 5.49 18.66
C ILE A 24 7.97 4.49 18.94
N PHE A 25 9.19 4.83 18.57
CA PHE A 25 10.42 4.11 18.88
C PHE A 25 11.45 5.10 19.39
N GLU A 26 11.90 4.97 20.65
CA GLU A 26 12.96 5.78 21.22
C GLU A 26 14.35 5.16 21.00
N GLY A 27 14.39 3.83 20.81
CA GLY A 27 15.62 3.09 20.60
C GLY A 27 15.40 1.79 19.83
N ASP A 28 16.49 1.04 19.66
CA ASP A 28 16.48 -0.22 18.93
C ASP A 28 15.73 -1.32 19.68
N GLU A 29 15.73 -1.27 21.03
CA GLU A 29 14.97 -2.20 21.86
C GLU A 29 13.47 -2.13 21.57
N ASP A 30 12.94 -0.91 21.34
CA ASP A 30 11.53 -0.71 20.98
C ASP A 30 11.20 -1.32 19.62
N ARG A 31 12.12 -1.19 18.67
CA ARG A 31 11.95 -1.75 17.33
C ARG A 31 11.96 -3.27 17.35
N TRP A 32 12.88 -3.85 18.11
CA TRP A 32 12.92 -5.31 18.30
C TRP A 32 11.65 -5.82 18.99
N GLU A 33 11.21 -5.15 20.05
CA GLU A 33 9.97 -5.53 20.72
C GLU A 33 8.76 -5.46 19.79
N PHE A 34 8.68 -4.41 18.96
CA PHE A 34 7.62 -4.27 17.96
C PHE A 34 7.64 -5.40 16.93
N LEU A 35 8.81 -5.74 16.38
CA LEU A 35 8.97 -6.82 15.40
C LEU A 35 8.56 -8.17 15.97
N GLU A 36 8.96 -8.49 17.21
CA GLU A 36 8.57 -9.75 17.86
C GLU A 36 7.04 -9.80 18.14
N LEU A 37 6.45 -8.71 18.58
CA LEU A 37 5.00 -8.63 18.74
C LEU A 37 4.27 -8.75 17.40
N MET A 38 4.80 -8.13 16.34
CA MET A 38 4.25 -8.23 14.98
C MET A 38 4.27 -9.69 14.52
N ARG A 39 5.42 -10.37 14.63
CA ARG A 39 5.57 -11.80 14.30
C ARG A 39 4.54 -12.64 15.05
N GLU A 40 4.42 -12.43 16.38
CA GLU A 40 3.49 -13.19 17.20
C GLU A 40 2.03 -12.95 16.82
N CYS A 41 1.62 -11.69 16.67
CA CYS A 41 0.23 -11.33 16.38
C CYS A 41 -0.18 -11.78 14.97
N CYS A 42 0.66 -11.55 13.97
CA CYS A 42 0.39 -11.95 12.59
C CYS A 42 0.34 -13.48 12.45
N ARG A 43 1.33 -14.19 13.02
CA ARG A 43 1.34 -15.66 12.99
C ARG A 43 0.09 -16.29 13.64
N LYS A 44 -0.36 -15.76 14.78
CA LYS A 44 -1.57 -16.25 15.48
C LYS A 44 -2.84 -16.02 14.69
N ALA A 45 -2.87 -14.98 13.89
CA ALA A 45 -4.02 -14.60 13.08
C ALA A 45 -3.99 -15.19 11.66
N GLY A 46 -2.95 -15.92 11.27
CA GLY A 46 -2.79 -16.42 9.89
C GLY A 46 -2.46 -15.31 8.88
N VAL A 47 -2.04 -14.13 9.34
CA VAL A 47 -1.62 -13.00 8.51
C VAL A 47 -0.14 -13.13 8.18
N THR A 48 0.21 -12.98 6.92
CA THR A 48 1.61 -13.04 6.46
C THR A 48 2.16 -11.62 6.31
N VAL A 49 3.33 -11.37 6.87
CA VAL A 49 4.07 -10.11 6.66
C VAL A 49 4.91 -10.25 5.41
N ILE A 50 4.68 -9.41 4.41
CA ILE A 50 5.40 -9.42 3.13
C ILE A 50 6.55 -8.42 3.16
N ALA A 51 6.31 -7.19 3.59
CA ALA A 51 7.35 -6.17 3.74
C ALA A 51 7.06 -5.29 4.96
N TRP A 52 8.11 -4.71 5.54
CA TRP A 52 7.99 -3.80 6.67
C TRP A 52 9.08 -2.74 6.67
N CYS A 53 8.76 -1.58 7.27
CA CYS A 53 9.71 -0.53 7.60
C CYS A 53 9.28 0.18 8.88
N LEU A 54 10.23 0.35 9.82
CA LEU A 54 10.02 0.99 11.11
C LEU A 54 10.73 2.34 11.14
N MET A 55 9.96 3.42 10.95
CA MET A 55 10.46 4.79 11.10
C MET A 55 10.28 5.27 12.54
N GLY A 56 10.98 6.33 12.95
CA GLY A 56 10.91 6.80 14.33
C GLY A 56 9.51 7.09 14.85
N ASN A 57 8.61 7.58 14.00
CA ASN A 57 7.27 8.04 14.36
C ASN A 57 6.13 7.29 13.65
N HIS A 58 6.43 6.31 12.82
CA HIS A 58 5.43 5.47 12.13
C HIS A 58 6.01 4.14 11.70
N VAL A 59 5.13 3.22 11.34
CA VAL A 59 5.45 1.92 10.76
C VAL A 59 4.62 1.72 9.51
N ARG A 60 5.24 1.15 8.47
CA ARG A 60 4.57 0.73 7.24
C ARG A 60 4.78 -0.76 7.03
N LEU A 61 3.72 -1.44 6.61
CA LEU A 61 3.69 -2.88 6.38
C LEU A 61 2.99 -3.19 5.07
N VAL A 62 3.46 -4.23 4.38
CA VAL A 62 2.67 -4.94 3.36
C VAL A 62 2.31 -6.29 3.97
N LEU A 63 1.02 -6.57 4.06
CA LEU A 63 0.47 -7.77 4.70
C LEU A 63 -0.36 -8.56 3.70
N ALA A 64 -0.32 -9.89 3.81
CA ALA A 64 -1.26 -10.77 3.13
C ALA A 64 -2.21 -11.40 4.15
N ASP A 65 -3.52 -11.27 3.90
CA ASP A 65 -4.61 -11.76 4.75
C ASP A 65 -5.76 -12.27 3.88
N TYR A 66 -6.05 -13.55 3.98
CA TYR A 66 -7.10 -14.22 3.21
C TYR A 66 -8.34 -14.57 4.05
N GLU A 67 -8.30 -14.29 5.37
CA GLU A 67 -9.32 -14.67 6.33
C GLU A 67 -9.96 -13.47 7.06
N ASP A 68 -9.69 -12.23 6.57
CA ASP A 68 -10.15 -10.97 7.19
C ASP A 68 -9.72 -10.82 8.68
N ALA A 69 -8.56 -11.35 9.01
CA ALA A 69 -8.01 -11.36 10.37
C ALA A 69 -7.03 -10.22 10.65
N MET A 70 -6.53 -9.53 9.61
CA MET A 70 -5.51 -8.48 9.69
C MET A 70 -5.92 -7.35 10.64
N SER A 71 -7.18 -6.92 10.59
CA SER A 71 -7.65 -5.83 11.46
C SER A 71 -7.56 -6.19 12.94
N ALA A 72 -7.87 -7.43 13.31
CA ALA A 72 -7.74 -7.90 14.68
C ALA A 72 -6.27 -8.08 15.10
N ALA A 73 -5.43 -8.60 14.19
CA ALA A 73 -3.99 -8.75 14.41
C ALA A 73 -3.33 -7.40 14.66
N MET A 74 -3.57 -6.42 13.80
CA MET A 74 -3.02 -5.05 13.93
C MET A 74 -3.52 -4.34 15.18
N HIS A 75 -4.82 -4.45 15.50
CA HIS A 75 -5.36 -3.88 16.73
C HIS A 75 -4.65 -4.46 17.97
N ARG A 76 -4.46 -5.78 18.02
CA ARG A 76 -3.78 -6.46 19.13
C ARG A 76 -2.30 -6.03 19.23
N LEU A 77 -1.60 -5.98 18.11
CA LEU A 77 -0.21 -5.53 18.01
C LEU A 77 -0.06 -4.11 18.57
N LEU A 78 -0.77 -3.15 17.98
CA LEU A 78 -0.65 -1.74 18.35
C LEU A 78 -1.06 -1.48 19.81
N LEU A 79 -2.13 -2.12 20.29
CA LEU A 79 -2.57 -1.99 21.69
C LEU A 79 -1.54 -2.56 22.68
N THR A 80 -0.99 -3.74 22.37
CA THR A 80 -0.01 -4.40 23.25
C THR A 80 1.28 -3.60 23.29
N TYR A 81 1.77 -3.17 22.13
CA TYR A 81 2.96 -2.35 22.04
C TYR A 81 2.79 -1.01 22.76
N ALA A 82 1.70 -0.27 22.51
CA ALA A 82 1.45 1.00 23.16
C ALA A 82 1.42 0.88 24.70
N ARG A 83 0.81 -0.18 25.23
CA ARG A 83 0.79 -0.42 26.70
C ARG A 83 2.19 -0.65 27.25
N ARG A 84 3.04 -1.41 26.56
CA ARG A 84 4.41 -1.69 26.99
C ARG A 84 5.28 -0.45 26.89
N PHE A 85 5.21 0.25 25.76
CA PHE A 85 5.90 1.52 25.54
C PHE A 85 5.54 2.55 26.65
N ASN A 86 4.25 2.80 26.86
CA ASN A 86 3.80 3.76 27.89
C ASN A 86 4.26 3.38 29.28
N LYS A 87 4.22 2.07 29.63
CA LYS A 87 4.71 1.58 30.93
C LYS A 87 6.21 1.82 31.11
N ARG A 88 7.01 1.60 30.07
CA ARG A 88 8.48 1.77 30.11
C ARG A 88 8.88 3.25 30.16
N THR A 89 8.24 4.10 29.34
CA THR A 89 8.61 5.51 29.19
C THR A 89 7.89 6.46 30.15
N GLY A 90 6.90 5.98 30.88
CA GLY A 90 6.03 6.85 31.70
C GLY A 90 5.07 7.70 30.86
N HIS A 91 4.96 7.44 29.55
CA HIS A 91 4.08 8.19 28.66
C HIS A 91 2.61 7.96 29.03
N THR A 92 1.82 9.04 29.00
CA THR A 92 0.37 9.01 29.26
C THR A 92 -0.38 9.43 28.01
N GLY A 93 -1.46 8.70 27.70
CA GLY A 93 -2.28 8.97 26.51
C GLY A 93 -2.09 7.97 25.38
N HIS A 94 -2.61 8.34 24.21
CA HIS A 94 -2.57 7.47 23.03
C HIS A 94 -1.21 7.58 22.33
N LEU A 95 -0.49 6.47 22.23
CA LEU A 95 0.76 6.41 21.47
C LEU A 95 0.50 6.56 19.96
N PHE A 96 -0.49 5.86 19.42
CA PHE A 96 -0.87 5.94 18.02
C PHE A 96 -2.03 6.91 17.80
N GLN A 97 -1.98 7.66 16.70
CA GLN A 97 -2.94 8.71 16.35
C GLN A 97 -4.35 8.16 16.12
N ASN A 98 -4.44 7.01 15.41
CA ASN A 98 -5.66 6.30 15.08
C ASN A 98 -5.42 4.80 15.26
N ARG A 99 -6.37 3.97 14.79
CA ARG A 99 -6.14 2.52 14.76
C ARG A 99 -4.95 2.19 13.87
N PHE A 100 -5.07 2.42 12.60
CA PHE A 100 -4.09 2.36 11.50
C PHE A 100 -4.83 2.69 10.21
N ASP A 101 -4.10 3.15 9.20
CA ASP A 101 -4.61 3.30 7.85
C ASP A 101 -4.33 2.02 7.06
N ARG A 102 -5.25 1.63 6.20
CA ARG A 102 -5.08 0.45 5.33
C ARG A 102 -5.58 0.72 3.92
N ARG A 103 -4.90 0.13 2.95
CA ARG A 103 -5.28 0.15 1.55
C ARG A 103 -5.20 -1.26 1.00
N SER A 104 -6.23 -1.70 0.28
CA SER A 104 -6.25 -2.93 -0.50
C SER A 104 -5.32 -2.80 -1.70
N LEU A 105 -4.59 -3.84 -2.02
CA LEU A 105 -3.71 -3.93 -3.19
C LEU A 105 -4.28 -5.00 -4.14
N ASP A 106 -4.82 -4.56 -5.26
CA ASP A 106 -5.66 -5.40 -6.12
C ASP A 106 -4.90 -5.98 -7.34
N THR A 107 -3.64 -5.58 -7.54
CA THR A 107 -2.79 -6.04 -8.65
C THR A 107 -1.37 -6.31 -8.17
N ASP A 108 -0.64 -7.20 -8.88
CA ASP A 108 0.77 -7.49 -8.60
C ASP A 108 1.61 -6.21 -8.67
N TRP A 109 1.31 -5.33 -9.62
CA TRP A 109 1.98 -4.02 -9.73
C TRP A 109 1.78 -3.18 -8.46
N GLN A 110 0.57 -3.13 -7.91
CA GLN A 110 0.31 -2.40 -6.66
C GLN A 110 1.05 -3.03 -5.48
N VAL A 111 1.19 -4.35 -5.43
CA VAL A 111 1.97 -5.03 -4.40
C VAL A 111 3.45 -4.69 -4.54
N MET A 112 4.01 -4.75 -5.76
CA MET A 112 5.40 -4.37 -6.04
C MET A 112 5.69 -2.91 -5.67
N GLU A 113 4.80 -1.97 -6.04
CA GLU A 113 4.93 -0.56 -5.69
C GLU A 113 4.78 -0.30 -4.19
N ALA A 114 3.90 -1.02 -3.50
CA ALA A 114 3.77 -0.93 -2.04
C ALA A 114 5.03 -1.41 -1.34
N ILE A 115 5.64 -2.53 -1.78
CA ILE A 115 6.92 -3.03 -1.27
C ILE A 115 8.01 -1.99 -1.49
N ARG A 116 8.14 -1.43 -2.71
CA ARG A 116 9.09 -0.37 -3.03
C ARG A 116 8.88 0.85 -2.12
N SER A 117 7.65 1.33 -1.99
CA SER A 117 7.31 2.49 -1.17
C SER A 117 7.65 2.29 0.32
N VAL A 118 7.41 1.08 0.85
CA VAL A 118 7.77 0.72 2.23
C VAL A 118 9.29 0.79 2.43
N HIS A 119 10.08 0.28 1.48
CA HIS A 119 11.54 0.31 1.58
C HIS A 119 12.14 1.69 1.31
N ALA A 120 11.49 2.52 0.47
CA ALA A 120 11.95 3.87 0.13
C ALA A 120 11.75 4.89 1.26
N ASP A 121 10.91 4.61 2.25
CA ASP A 121 10.53 5.53 3.33
C ASP A 121 11.72 6.25 4.02
N PRO A 122 12.83 5.56 4.40
CA PRO A 122 13.99 6.21 5.00
C PRO A 122 14.71 7.15 4.03
N GLN A 123 14.76 6.81 2.75
CA GLN A 123 15.42 7.64 1.71
C GLN A 123 14.56 8.86 1.38
N GLU A 124 13.24 8.70 1.25
CA GLU A 124 12.30 9.80 1.05
C GLU A 124 12.29 10.79 2.24
N ALA A 125 12.52 10.28 3.46
CA ALA A 125 12.70 11.09 4.66
C ALA A 125 14.10 11.73 4.78
N GLY A 126 15.02 11.49 3.84
CA GLY A 126 16.40 12.00 3.88
C GLY A 126 17.27 11.41 5.00
N MET A 127 16.88 10.28 5.57
CA MET A 127 17.56 9.67 6.73
C MET A 127 18.68 8.71 6.34
N SER A 128 18.47 7.87 5.34
CA SER A 128 19.38 6.81 4.92
C SER A 128 19.07 6.34 3.51
N LEU A 129 20.06 5.77 2.84
CA LEU A 129 19.81 4.98 1.63
C LEU A 129 19.05 3.72 1.98
N ILE A 130 18.25 3.20 1.05
CA ILE A 130 17.40 2.01 1.21
C ILE A 130 18.22 0.82 1.72
N GLU A 131 19.38 0.57 1.08
CA GLU A 131 20.26 -0.58 1.36
C GLU A 131 20.96 -0.50 2.72
N ARG A 132 21.01 0.68 3.32
CA ARG A 132 21.72 0.92 4.59
C ARG A 132 20.81 1.05 5.78
N TYR A 133 19.50 1.08 5.54
CA TYR A 133 18.54 1.25 6.64
C TYR A 133 18.26 -0.09 7.32
N PRO A 134 18.67 -0.28 8.59
CA PRO A 134 18.60 -1.59 9.24
C PRO A 134 17.17 -1.97 9.69
N TRP A 135 16.24 -1.02 9.71
CA TRP A 135 14.88 -1.22 10.22
C TRP A 135 13.86 -1.34 9.09
N SER A 136 14.21 -2.12 8.08
CA SER A 136 13.33 -2.51 6.98
C SER A 136 13.60 -3.95 6.54
N SER A 137 12.62 -4.57 5.89
CA SER A 137 12.75 -5.93 5.33
C SER A 137 13.58 -5.99 4.06
N PHE A 138 14.16 -4.89 3.58
CA PHE A 138 14.94 -4.87 2.34
C PHE A 138 16.09 -5.88 2.35
N ALA A 139 16.88 -5.90 3.44
CA ALA A 139 17.99 -6.83 3.60
C ALA A 139 17.52 -8.30 3.71
N GLU A 140 16.38 -8.55 4.38
CA GLU A 140 15.79 -9.90 4.44
C GLU A 140 15.45 -10.43 3.05
N HIS A 141 14.88 -9.57 2.19
CA HIS A 141 14.55 -9.96 0.82
C HIS A 141 15.78 -10.21 -0.03
N LEU A 142 16.86 -9.43 0.12
CA LEU A 142 18.11 -9.69 -0.59
C LEU A 142 18.73 -11.03 -0.17
N CYS A 143 18.82 -11.30 1.12
CA CYS A 143 19.35 -12.58 1.63
C CYS A 143 18.55 -13.79 1.12
N ALA A 144 17.22 -13.61 0.89
CA ALA A 144 16.40 -14.68 0.35
C ALA A 144 16.75 -15.07 -1.10
N TYR A 145 17.26 -14.13 -1.91
CA TYR A 145 17.76 -14.43 -3.25
C TYR A 145 19.11 -15.17 -3.23
N ASP A 146 19.93 -14.95 -2.20
CA ASP A 146 21.21 -15.63 -2.01
C ASP A 146 21.04 -17.09 -1.52
N GLY A 147 19.82 -17.46 -1.13
CA GLY A 147 19.45 -18.83 -0.77
C GLY A 147 19.89 -19.27 0.63
N ASP A 148 20.27 -18.35 1.51
CA ASP A 148 20.58 -18.68 2.91
C ASP A 148 19.27 -18.92 3.69
N ALA A 149 18.87 -20.20 3.75
CA ALA A 149 17.66 -20.62 4.46
C ALA A 149 17.69 -20.29 5.96
N ALA A 150 18.87 -20.16 6.57
CA ALA A 150 19.00 -19.86 7.99
C ALA A 150 18.67 -18.38 8.25
N ASP A 151 19.10 -17.48 7.38
CA ASP A 151 18.81 -16.05 7.49
C ASP A 151 17.35 -15.74 7.12
N VAL A 152 16.81 -16.43 6.11
CA VAL A 152 15.37 -16.35 5.78
C VAL A 152 14.49 -16.79 6.97
N ALA A 153 14.87 -17.86 7.68
CA ALA A 153 14.13 -18.33 8.85
C ALA A 153 14.17 -17.37 10.05
N ARG A 154 15.16 -16.50 10.12
CA ARG A 154 15.29 -15.46 11.15
C ARG A 154 14.52 -14.18 10.80
N GLY A 155 14.21 -13.96 9.53
CA GLY A 155 13.48 -12.80 9.05
C GLY A 155 12.11 -12.62 9.69
N PHE A 156 11.60 -11.41 9.62
CA PHE A 156 10.26 -11.05 10.11
C PHE A 156 9.24 -11.02 8.98
N SER A 157 9.68 -11.11 7.72
CA SER A 157 8.84 -11.19 6.52
C SER A 157 8.90 -12.57 5.87
N ASP A 158 7.87 -12.91 5.09
CA ASP A 158 7.87 -14.04 4.17
C ASP A 158 8.32 -13.55 2.78
N PRO A 159 9.54 -13.92 2.33
CA PRO A 159 10.05 -13.43 1.07
C PRO A 159 9.46 -14.13 -0.16
N SER A 160 8.67 -15.19 0.00
CA SER A 160 8.18 -16.01 -1.12
C SER A 160 7.43 -15.19 -2.17
N CYS A 161 6.59 -14.25 -1.72
CA CYS A 161 5.87 -13.34 -2.61
C CYS A 161 6.83 -12.41 -3.38
N VAL A 162 7.87 -11.90 -2.70
CA VAL A 162 8.87 -11.01 -3.31
C VAL A 162 9.69 -11.76 -4.36
N LEU A 163 10.15 -12.99 -4.05
CA LEU A 163 10.87 -13.84 -5.00
C LEU A 163 10.05 -14.14 -6.26
N GLU A 164 8.75 -14.37 -6.10
CA GLU A 164 7.84 -14.65 -7.21
C GLU A 164 7.57 -13.41 -8.07
N LEU A 165 7.29 -12.26 -7.44
CA LEU A 165 6.92 -11.02 -8.14
C LEU A 165 8.10 -10.41 -8.91
N PHE A 166 9.30 -10.41 -8.33
CA PHE A 166 10.46 -9.75 -8.93
C PHE A 166 11.38 -10.71 -9.71
N GLY A 167 11.24 -12.03 -9.51
CA GLY A 167 11.94 -13.08 -10.25
C GLY A 167 13.45 -13.17 -10.03
N SER A 168 14.13 -12.06 -9.71
CA SER A 168 15.57 -12.02 -9.45
C SER A 168 15.96 -10.89 -8.49
N ALA A 169 17.13 -11.03 -7.83
CA ALA A 169 17.68 -9.97 -6.99
C ALA A 169 17.89 -8.66 -7.76
N GLU A 170 18.38 -8.75 -9.00
CA GLU A 170 18.59 -7.58 -9.86
C GLU A 170 17.25 -6.88 -10.16
N GLY A 171 16.20 -7.64 -10.49
CA GLY A 171 14.84 -7.12 -10.71
C GLY A 171 14.31 -6.42 -9.46
N PHE A 172 14.46 -7.04 -8.30
CA PHE A 172 14.06 -6.47 -7.02
C PHE A 172 14.81 -5.17 -6.69
N ILE A 173 16.16 -5.17 -6.82
CA ILE A 173 16.99 -3.99 -6.56
C ILE A 173 16.64 -2.86 -7.53
N THR A 174 16.57 -3.16 -8.84
CA THR A 174 16.27 -2.16 -9.88
C THR A 174 14.92 -1.51 -9.63
N HIS A 175 13.89 -2.30 -9.29
CA HIS A 175 12.56 -1.76 -8.99
C HIS A 175 12.56 -0.97 -7.68
N SER A 176 13.22 -1.45 -6.63
CA SER A 176 13.27 -0.78 -5.32
C SER A 176 14.00 0.57 -5.37
N LEU A 177 15.02 0.70 -6.23
CA LEU A 177 15.80 1.92 -6.40
C LEU A 177 15.25 2.84 -7.50
N SER A 178 14.26 2.39 -8.28
CA SER A 178 13.64 3.21 -9.31
C SER A 178 12.89 4.39 -8.69
N THR A 179 12.96 5.54 -9.37
CA THR A 179 12.04 6.64 -9.05
C THR A 179 10.62 6.22 -9.39
N PRO A 180 9.62 6.59 -8.56
CA PRO A 180 8.24 6.23 -8.82
C PRO A 180 7.82 6.70 -10.22
N ASP A 181 7.55 5.77 -11.11
CA ASP A 181 6.90 6.08 -12.38
C ASP A 181 5.41 6.32 -12.10
N GLY A 182 5.09 7.53 -11.63
CA GLY A 182 3.76 7.93 -11.23
C GLY A 182 3.32 7.34 -9.88
N GLY A 183 4.22 7.33 -8.91
CA GLY A 183 4.10 6.68 -7.62
C GLY A 183 2.76 6.79 -6.93
N GLU A 184 2.34 5.67 -6.34
CA GLU A 184 1.32 5.69 -5.31
C GLU A 184 1.77 6.60 -4.17
N PRO A 185 0.94 7.55 -3.75
CA PRO A 185 1.27 8.39 -2.61
C PRO A 185 1.46 7.53 -1.36
N ALA A 186 2.45 7.88 -0.56
CA ALA A 186 2.75 7.22 0.69
C ALA A 186 1.51 7.08 1.59
N LEU A 187 1.16 5.85 1.96
CA LEU A 187 0.10 5.60 2.95
C LEU A 187 0.51 6.27 4.25
N GLY A 188 -0.23 7.29 4.66
CA GLY A 188 0.02 7.99 5.94
C GLY A 188 0.09 9.50 5.87
N ASP A 189 0.21 10.13 4.69
CA ASP A 189 -0.02 11.56 4.51
C ASP A 189 -1.40 11.87 3.92
N MET A 190 -2.20 10.84 3.72
CA MET A 190 -3.47 10.93 3.05
C MET A 190 -4.65 11.04 4.04
N LYS A 191 -4.93 12.26 4.27
CA LYS A 191 -5.98 12.86 3.41
C LYS A 191 -5.32 13.15 2.07
N GLU A 192 -5.53 12.29 1.08
CA GLU A 192 -5.32 12.63 -0.31
C GLU A 192 -5.85 14.05 -0.48
N THR A 193 -4.96 15.02 -0.65
CA THR A 193 -5.42 16.37 -0.85
C THR A 193 -6.23 16.32 -2.14
N GLU A 194 -7.32 17.04 -2.21
CA GLU A 194 -8.15 17.15 -3.43
C GLU A 194 -7.27 17.44 -4.67
N TRP A 195 -6.13 18.09 -4.43
CA TRP A 195 -5.11 18.39 -5.44
C TRP A 195 -4.38 17.14 -5.96
N GLU A 196 -3.98 16.23 -5.10
CA GLU A 196 -3.29 14.99 -5.50
C GLU A 196 -4.22 14.06 -6.27
N ARG A 197 -5.47 13.92 -5.83
CA ARG A 197 -6.51 13.21 -6.58
C ARG A 197 -6.74 13.81 -7.95
N HIS A 198 -6.79 15.13 -8.02
CA HIS A 198 -6.96 15.82 -9.28
C HIS A 198 -5.76 15.61 -10.21
N ALA A 199 -4.51 15.69 -9.68
CA ALA A 199 -3.30 15.45 -10.44
C ALA A 199 -3.22 14.02 -10.98
N PHE A 200 -3.56 13.02 -10.15
CA PHE A 200 -3.65 11.63 -10.58
C PHE A 200 -4.71 11.43 -11.68
N ALA A 201 -5.92 12.00 -11.47
CA ALA A 201 -6.98 11.93 -12.46
C ALA A 201 -6.58 12.60 -13.79
N ASP A 202 -5.84 13.73 -13.75
CA ASP A 202 -5.37 14.40 -14.97
C ASP A 202 -4.29 13.60 -15.70
N LYS A 203 -3.35 12.99 -14.97
CA LYS A 203 -2.33 12.10 -15.54
C LYS A 203 -2.99 10.91 -16.23
N MET A 204 -3.95 10.28 -15.58
CA MET A 204 -4.69 9.16 -16.13
C MET A 204 -5.51 9.56 -17.35
N ALA A 205 -6.21 10.68 -17.31
CA ALA A 205 -6.98 11.19 -18.43
C ALA A 205 -6.07 11.47 -19.66
N LYS A 206 -4.87 12.04 -19.42
CA LYS A 206 -3.85 12.24 -20.45
C LYS A 206 -3.36 10.93 -21.05
N SER A 207 -3.12 9.89 -20.27
CA SER A 207 -2.72 8.57 -20.79
C SER A 207 -3.82 7.91 -21.63
N LEU A 208 -5.09 8.27 -21.39
CA LEU A 208 -6.24 7.87 -22.20
C LEU A 208 -6.50 8.83 -23.40
N GLY A 209 -5.60 9.75 -23.65
CA GLY A 209 -5.58 10.63 -24.84
C GLY A 209 -6.30 11.97 -24.70
N VAL A 210 -6.86 12.30 -23.51
CA VAL A 210 -7.56 13.58 -23.30
C VAL A 210 -7.31 14.11 -21.88
N PRO A 211 -6.68 15.29 -21.71
CA PRO A 211 -6.50 15.88 -20.39
C PRO A 211 -7.85 16.24 -19.74
N LEU A 212 -7.91 16.27 -18.40
CA LEU A 212 -9.18 16.48 -17.66
C LEU A 212 -9.96 17.71 -18.13
N ASN A 213 -9.28 18.81 -18.35
CA ASN A 213 -9.90 20.07 -18.80
C ASN A 213 -10.47 19.99 -20.24
N GLY A 214 -10.02 19.00 -21.04
CA GLY A 214 -10.49 18.75 -22.39
C GLY A 214 -11.64 17.73 -22.48
N VAL A 215 -11.90 16.95 -21.44
CA VAL A 215 -12.85 15.83 -21.46
C VAL A 215 -14.27 16.29 -21.79
N LYS A 216 -14.69 17.46 -21.31
CA LYS A 216 -16.03 18.00 -21.54
C LYS A 216 -16.29 18.29 -23.02
N THR A 217 -15.28 18.73 -23.75
CA THR A 217 -15.36 19.11 -25.17
C THR A 217 -14.91 17.98 -26.11
N ALA A 218 -14.36 16.89 -25.57
CA ALA A 218 -13.90 15.76 -26.34
C ALA A 218 -15.06 15.00 -27.03
N PRO A 219 -14.78 14.33 -28.15
CA PRO A 219 -15.75 13.45 -28.81
C PRO A 219 -16.33 12.41 -27.84
N PRO A 220 -17.64 12.02 -27.99
CA PRO A 220 -18.30 11.13 -27.04
C PRO A 220 -17.55 9.83 -26.74
N ALA A 221 -16.90 9.23 -27.74
CA ALA A 221 -16.13 7.99 -27.56
C ALA A 221 -14.93 8.21 -26.62
N GLN A 222 -14.10 9.22 -26.88
CA GLN A 222 -12.93 9.54 -26.05
C GLN A 222 -13.33 9.97 -24.63
N ARG A 223 -14.35 10.81 -24.53
CA ARG A 223 -14.92 11.22 -23.24
C ARG A 223 -15.36 10.03 -22.39
N ASN A 224 -16.06 9.06 -23.00
CA ASN A 224 -16.54 7.87 -22.31
C ASN A 224 -15.38 6.99 -21.83
N ILE A 225 -14.32 6.83 -22.62
CA ILE A 225 -13.12 6.10 -22.23
C ILE A 225 -12.49 6.70 -20.97
N VAL A 226 -12.34 8.03 -20.91
CA VAL A 226 -11.78 8.71 -19.73
C VAL A 226 -12.69 8.55 -18.50
N ILE A 227 -14.02 8.71 -18.67
CA ILE A 227 -14.98 8.53 -17.57
C ILE A 227 -14.91 7.11 -17.00
N LEU A 228 -14.87 6.10 -17.87
CA LEU A 228 -14.79 4.70 -17.46
C LEU A 228 -13.44 4.37 -16.81
N GLY A 229 -12.33 4.85 -17.39
CA GLY A 229 -11.02 4.67 -16.80
C GLY A 229 -10.91 5.29 -15.41
N LEU A 230 -11.42 6.51 -15.21
CA LEU A 230 -11.47 7.13 -13.89
C LEU A 230 -12.37 6.36 -12.91
N HIS A 231 -13.50 5.83 -13.39
CA HIS A 231 -14.38 5.02 -12.56
C HIS A 231 -13.72 3.70 -12.13
N ASP A 232 -13.05 3.01 -13.06
CA ASP A 232 -12.34 1.76 -12.81
C ASP A 232 -11.12 1.99 -11.87
N ALA A 233 -10.53 3.20 -11.89
CA ALA A 233 -9.51 3.65 -10.94
C ALA A 233 -10.08 4.05 -9.56
N GLY A 234 -11.37 3.83 -9.30
CA GLY A 234 -12.00 4.05 -7.99
C GLY A 234 -12.53 5.47 -7.74
N PHE A 235 -12.56 6.34 -8.77
CA PHE A 235 -13.19 7.66 -8.60
C PHE A 235 -14.72 7.56 -8.54
N THR A 236 -15.30 8.21 -7.55
CA THR A 236 -16.75 8.29 -7.43
C THR A 236 -17.36 9.18 -8.54
N VAL A 237 -18.62 8.94 -8.86
CA VAL A 237 -19.37 9.75 -9.85
C VAL A 237 -19.30 11.26 -9.55
N ARG A 238 -19.30 11.65 -8.27
CA ARG A 238 -19.18 13.07 -7.85
C ARG A 238 -17.77 13.63 -8.09
N GLN A 239 -16.73 12.83 -7.90
CA GLN A 239 -15.35 13.24 -8.20
C GLN A 239 -15.12 13.37 -9.71
N ILE A 240 -15.61 12.41 -10.51
CA ILE A 240 -15.54 12.49 -11.97
C ILE A 240 -16.30 13.73 -12.49
N GLU A 241 -17.50 14.03 -11.97
CA GLU A 241 -18.23 15.27 -12.28
C GLU A 241 -17.39 16.50 -11.99
N ARG A 242 -16.82 16.59 -10.79
CA ARG A 242 -16.00 17.74 -10.36
C ARG A 242 -14.76 17.95 -11.21
N TYR A 243 -14.06 16.87 -11.57
CA TYR A 243 -12.80 16.95 -12.29
C TYR A 243 -12.98 17.16 -13.79
N THR A 244 -14.01 16.57 -14.38
CA THR A 244 -14.26 16.64 -15.83
C THR A 244 -15.26 17.72 -16.25
N GLY A 245 -16.02 18.27 -15.30
CA GLY A 245 -17.11 19.20 -15.56
C GLY A 245 -18.32 18.57 -16.29
N ILE A 246 -18.40 17.22 -16.33
CA ILE A 246 -19.52 16.49 -16.96
C ILE A 246 -20.54 16.16 -15.87
N GLY A 247 -21.80 16.58 -16.09
CA GLY A 247 -22.83 16.45 -15.06
C GLY A 247 -23.04 15.00 -14.59
N LYS A 248 -23.28 14.85 -13.30
CA LYS A 248 -23.47 13.59 -12.56
C LYS A 248 -24.40 12.58 -13.27
N SER A 249 -25.52 13.08 -13.84
CA SER A 249 -26.48 12.23 -14.57
C SER A 249 -25.87 11.56 -15.80
N THR A 250 -25.02 12.29 -16.53
CA THR A 250 -24.31 11.78 -17.71
C THR A 250 -23.26 10.75 -17.30
N VAL A 251 -22.43 11.04 -16.28
CA VAL A 251 -21.44 10.11 -15.74
C VAL A 251 -22.11 8.82 -15.28
N SER A 252 -23.16 8.92 -14.46
CA SER A 252 -23.92 7.75 -13.96
C SER A 252 -24.51 6.91 -15.09
N ARG A 253 -25.01 7.54 -16.16
CA ARG A 253 -25.57 6.83 -17.31
C ARG A 253 -24.48 6.03 -18.05
N ILE A 254 -23.30 6.62 -18.26
CA ILE A 254 -22.17 5.97 -18.95
C ILE A 254 -21.70 4.77 -18.14
N VAL A 255 -21.47 4.95 -16.85
CA VAL A 255 -21.01 3.89 -15.93
C VAL A 255 -22.01 2.73 -15.88
N ARG A 256 -23.32 3.02 -15.74
CA ARG A 256 -24.37 1.98 -15.73
C ARG A 256 -24.48 1.23 -17.05
N ALA A 257 -24.34 1.92 -18.19
CA ALA A 257 -24.35 1.28 -19.50
C ALA A 257 -23.18 0.30 -19.64
N TYR A 258 -21.98 0.70 -19.22
CA TYR A 258 -20.79 -0.15 -19.23
C TYR A 258 -20.94 -1.38 -18.32
N ALA A 259 -21.43 -1.21 -17.11
CA ALA A 259 -21.66 -2.30 -16.18
C ALA A 259 -22.63 -3.37 -16.73
N ARG A 260 -23.68 -2.94 -17.49
CA ARG A 260 -24.61 -3.86 -18.16
C ARG A 260 -23.93 -4.67 -19.27
N VAL A 261 -23.09 -4.03 -20.08
CA VAL A 261 -22.36 -4.70 -21.16
C VAL A 261 -21.37 -5.72 -20.59
N LYS A 262 -20.66 -5.33 -19.52
CA LYS A 262 -19.71 -6.22 -18.84
C LYS A 262 -20.41 -7.45 -18.24
N ALA A 263 -21.53 -7.25 -17.56
CA ALA A 263 -22.33 -8.36 -16.99
C ALA A 263 -22.92 -9.29 -18.07
N GLN A 264 -23.27 -8.77 -19.26
CA GLN A 264 -23.72 -9.61 -20.37
C GLN A 264 -22.59 -10.41 -21.02
N ALA A 265 -21.39 -9.86 -21.08
CA ALA A 265 -20.20 -10.58 -21.59
C ALA A 265 -19.81 -11.74 -20.69
N GLU A 266 -19.83 -11.53 -19.34
CA GLU A 266 -19.52 -12.56 -18.35
C GLU A 266 -20.56 -13.70 -18.29
N LEU A 267 -21.79 -13.49 -18.78
CA LEU A 267 -22.85 -14.53 -18.87
C LEU A 267 -22.79 -15.34 -20.18
N SER A 268 -21.93 -14.93 -21.12
CA SER A 268 -21.82 -15.52 -22.47
C SER A 268 -20.56 -16.39 -22.64
N GLU A 269 -19.70 -16.42 -21.62
CA GLU A 269 -18.55 -17.34 -21.48
C GLU A 269 -18.91 -18.50 -20.53
#